data_834b5e1526796c03bc3829c7dded0484
#
_entry.id   834b5e1526796c03bc3829c7dded0484
#
_cell.length_a   1.000
_cell.length_b   1.000
_cell.length_c   1.000
_cell.angle_alpha   90.00
_cell.angle_beta   90.00
_cell.angle_gamma   90.00
#
_symmetry.space_group_name_H-M   'P 1'
#
loop_
_entity.id
_entity.type
_entity.pdbx_description
1 polymer ?
#
loop_
_entity_poly.entity_id
_entity_poly.type
_entity_poly.pdbx_seq_one_letter_code
_entity_poly.pdbx_strand_id
1 'polypeptide(L)'
;MNRLGTAAGAVLALVALSATGACTNSGEPPSMAPTSTSVTPSMAPTSTSVTPSTAPTSTVPPSTTSGEVPDTVLAATRAAVHSVRGLDCRKAQVGTTFLIAPDLLVTSAHVVAGIEVPILSVGTGEVSSRVVAFDPVSDLAILRTAEELGEPLAMGEATAGTAVALVAYDSDGMPVERHLTVRQAIRATGEDIYGEPGSGRDALLLDGSVAYGNSGGPIVDGSGTVVGVVFANTRGGEGTSFAVQVGEVHVLLAEVGSSPVPPTECR
;
A
#
# COMPACT_ATOMS: atom_id res chain seq x y z
N MET A 1 38.93 -15.68 -52.00
CA MET A 1 38.65 -17.09 -52.29
C MET A 1 37.54 -17.48 -51.35
N ASN A 2 36.29 -17.46 -51.87
CA ASN A 2 35.35 -18.54 -52.07
C ASN A 2 35.06 -19.37 -50.80
N ARG A 3 33.80 -19.54 -50.34
CA ARG A 3 32.48 -19.91 -50.96
C ARG A 3 31.39 -19.59 -49.93
N LEU A 4 30.31 -18.97 -50.16
CA LEU A 4 28.97 -19.38 -50.63
C LEU A 4 28.54 -20.77 -50.17
N GLY A 5 27.41 -20.80 -49.46
CA GLY A 5 26.62 -21.96 -49.10
C GLY A 5 25.19 -21.56 -48.71
N THR A 6 24.34 -21.63 -49.69
CA THR A 6 22.88 -21.41 -49.74
C THR A 6 22.10 -22.62 -49.22
N ALA A 7 20.87 -22.41 -48.81
CA ALA A 7 19.56 -23.06 -49.04
C ALA A 7 18.78 -23.20 -47.72
N ALA A 8 17.65 -22.58 -47.54
CA ALA A 8 16.29 -22.79 -48.08
C ALA A 8 15.58 -23.98 -47.44
N GLY A 9 14.40 -23.74 -46.91
CA GLY A 9 13.43 -24.74 -46.49
C GLY A 9 12.27 -24.17 -45.70
N ALA A 10 11.26 -23.68 -46.39
CA ALA A 10 9.94 -23.34 -45.84
C ALA A 10 9.12 -24.64 -45.68
N VAL A 11 8.34 -24.74 -44.60
CA VAL A 11 7.08 -25.51 -44.61
C VAL A 11 6.05 -24.81 -43.76
N LEU A 12 5.02 -24.34 -44.42
CA LEU A 12 3.71 -23.94 -43.93
C LEU A 12 2.93 -25.19 -43.49
N ALA A 13 2.25 -25.12 -42.35
CA ALA A 13 1.10 -25.96 -42.08
C ALA A 13 0.04 -25.17 -41.35
N LEU A 14 -0.98 -24.73 -42.10
CA LEU A 14 -2.29 -24.31 -41.61
C LEU A 14 -3.05 -25.58 -41.16
N VAL A 15 -3.61 -25.55 -39.95
CA VAL A 15 -4.77 -26.39 -39.61
C VAL A 15 -5.81 -25.49 -38.94
N ALA A 16 -6.86 -25.20 -39.69
CA ALA A 16 -8.10 -24.66 -39.19
C ALA A 16 -8.98 -25.83 -38.74
N LEU A 17 -9.50 -25.75 -37.52
CA LEU A 17 -10.62 -26.60 -37.13
C LEU A 17 -11.68 -25.73 -36.42
N SER A 18 -12.77 -25.55 -37.11
CA SER A 18 -14.03 -24.97 -36.65
C SER A 18 -14.78 -26.00 -35.81
N ALA A 19 -15.27 -25.62 -34.65
CA ALA A 19 -16.35 -26.37 -33.99
C ALA A 19 -17.30 -25.34 -33.33
N THR A 20 -18.42 -25.18 -33.97
CA THR A 20 -19.65 -24.55 -33.48
C THR A 20 -20.31 -25.47 -32.46
N GLY A 21 -20.61 -24.97 -31.28
CA GLY A 21 -21.41 -25.64 -30.26
C GLY A 21 -22.24 -24.62 -29.50
N ALA A 22 -23.45 -24.34 -30.00
CA ALA A 22 -24.47 -23.60 -29.25
C ALA A 22 -25.13 -24.53 -28.23
N CYS A 23 -25.14 -24.13 -26.97
CA CYS A 23 -26.07 -24.64 -25.96
C CYS A 23 -26.69 -23.49 -25.22
N THR A 24 -27.92 -23.21 -25.58
CA THR A 24 -28.89 -22.42 -24.84
C THR A 24 -29.32 -23.20 -23.61
N ASN A 25 -29.19 -22.61 -22.42
CA ASN A 25 -29.93 -23.07 -21.27
C ASN A 25 -30.46 -21.86 -20.49
N SER A 26 -31.75 -21.60 -20.69
CA SER A 26 -32.58 -20.66 -19.95
C SER A 26 -32.93 -21.30 -18.59
N GLY A 27 -32.40 -20.77 -17.50
CA GLY A 27 -32.77 -21.14 -16.15
C GLY A 27 -33.05 -19.88 -15.35
N GLU A 28 -34.31 -19.55 -15.22
CA GLU A 28 -34.86 -18.46 -14.40
C GLU A 28 -34.78 -18.86 -12.91
N PRO A 29 -34.24 -18.02 -12.01
CA PRO A 29 -34.31 -18.29 -10.58
C PRO A 29 -35.65 -17.88 -9.97
N PRO A 30 -36.20 -18.62 -8.97
CA PRO A 30 -37.46 -18.31 -8.36
C PRO A 30 -37.36 -17.07 -7.45
N SER A 31 -38.28 -16.16 -7.64
CA SER A 31 -38.60 -15.02 -6.79
C SER A 31 -39.12 -15.49 -5.43
N MET A 32 -38.39 -15.20 -4.35
CA MET A 32 -38.93 -15.28 -2.99
C MET A 32 -39.18 -13.88 -2.45
N ALA A 33 -40.47 -13.57 -2.25
CA ALA A 33 -40.95 -12.36 -1.57
C ALA A 33 -40.64 -12.39 -0.07
N PRO A 34 -40.26 -11.27 0.56
CA PRO A 34 -40.10 -11.19 1.99
C PRO A 34 -41.47 -10.99 2.67
N THR A 35 -41.77 -11.89 3.58
CA THR A 35 -42.94 -11.79 4.49
C THR A 35 -42.62 -10.79 5.60
N SER A 36 -43.29 -9.66 5.60
CA SER A 36 -43.26 -8.67 6.68
C SER A 36 -44.07 -9.19 7.87
N THR A 37 -43.38 -9.41 9.00
CA THR A 37 -44.07 -9.60 10.28
C THR A 37 -43.80 -8.39 11.16
N SER A 38 -44.79 -7.52 11.29
CA SER A 38 -44.83 -6.41 12.25
C SER A 38 -45.16 -6.93 13.64
N VAL A 39 -44.26 -6.74 14.58
CA VAL A 39 -44.53 -6.93 16.02
C VAL A 39 -44.31 -5.60 16.72
N THR A 40 -45.39 -5.00 17.17
CA THR A 40 -45.42 -3.86 18.09
C THR A 40 -45.38 -4.37 19.53
N PRO A 41 -44.50 -3.88 20.38
CA PRO A 41 -44.76 -3.84 21.82
C PRO A 41 -44.91 -2.40 22.31
N SER A 42 -46.10 -2.13 22.80
CA SER A 42 -46.44 -1.01 23.68
C SER A 42 -45.93 -1.31 25.08
N MET A 43 -45.11 -0.43 25.67
CA MET A 43 -45.01 -0.29 27.13
C MET A 43 -44.67 1.14 27.52
N ALA A 44 -45.42 1.68 28.44
CA ALA A 44 -45.43 3.00 28.99
C ALA A 44 -44.16 3.32 29.84
N PRO A 45 -43.83 4.60 30.05
CA PRO A 45 -42.62 5.01 30.76
C PRO A 45 -42.85 5.01 32.29
N THR A 46 -41.94 4.38 33.03
CA THR A 46 -41.80 4.57 34.47
C THR A 46 -40.74 5.66 34.72
N SER A 47 -41.20 6.80 35.23
CA SER A 47 -40.33 7.91 35.66
C SER A 47 -39.62 7.53 36.97
N THR A 48 -38.31 7.42 36.92
CA THR A 48 -37.46 7.40 38.12
C THR A 48 -36.57 8.63 38.11
N SER A 49 -36.82 9.57 39.02
CA SER A 49 -36.00 10.75 39.24
C SER A 49 -34.65 10.36 39.84
N VAL A 50 -33.54 10.70 39.19
CA VAL A 50 -32.19 10.52 39.72
C VAL A 50 -31.55 11.90 39.84
N THR A 51 -31.09 12.21 41.06
CA THR A 51 -30.38 13.40 41.50
C THR A 51 -29.11 13.62 40.66
N PRO A 52 -28.74 14.84 40.26
CA PRO A 52 -27.54 15.10 39.50
C PRO A 52 -26.30 14.93 40.38
N SER A 53 -25.49 13.92 40.10
CA SER A 53 -24.13 13.80 40.61
C SER A 53 -23.18 14.57 39.69
N THR A 54 -22.51 15.55 40.28
CA THR A 54 -21.47 16.35 39.60
C THR A 54 -20.26 15.46 39.27
N ALA A 55 -20.18 15.01 38.02
CA ALA A 55 -18.97 14.37 37.50
C ALA A 55 -17.96 15.44 37.05
N PRO A 56 -16.64 15.19 37.19
CA PRO A 56 -15.62 16.14 36.73
C PRO A 56 -15.68 16.25 35.21
N THR A 57 -15.67 17.49 34.72
CA THR A 57 -15.59 17.84 33.32
C THR A 57 -14.27 17.31 32.79
N SER A 58 -14.34 16.16 32.10
CA SER A 58 -13.23 15.66 31.27
C SER A 58 -13.13 16.58 30.06
N THR A 59 -12.12 17.43 30.06
CA THR A 59 -11.80 18.27 28.90
C THR A 59 -11.35 17.35 27.77
N VAL A 60 -12.27 16.96 26.91
CA VAL A 60 -11.95 16.36 25.63
C VAL A 60 -11.15 17.40 24.86
N PRO A 61 -9.92 17.11 24.42
CA PRO A 61 -9.21 18.07 23.57
C PRO A 61 -10.06 18.32 22.31
N PRO A 62 -10.06 19.55 21.77
CA PRO A 62 -10.87 19.87 20.62
C PRO A 62 -10.49 18.91 19.48
N SER A 63 -11.50 18.24 18.92
CA SER A 63 -11.37 17.51 17.65
C SER A 63 -10.78 18.47 16.64
N THR A 64 -9.57 18.21 16.21
CA THR A 64 -8.89 19.00 15.20
C THR A 64 -9.75 18.96 13.93
N THR A 65 -10.34 20.07 13.61
CA THR A 65 -10.90 20.45 12.31
C THR A 65 -9.98 19.94 11.21
N SER A 66 -10.55 19.38 10.15
CA SER A 66 -9.89 18.94 8.90
C SER A 66 -8.95 20.03 8.38
N GLY A 67 -7.72 20.06 8.87
CA GLY A 67 -6.65 20.94 8.41
C GLY A 67 -5.63 20.10 7.65
N GLU A 68 -5.02 20.69 6.63
CA GLU A 68 -3.85 20.12 5.95
C GLU A 68 -2.77 19.73 6.98
N VAL A 69 -1.97 18.71 6.66
CA VAL A 69 -0.80 18.35 7.45
C VAL A 69 0.18 19.52 7.43
N PRO A 70 0.65 20.02 8.60
CA PRO A 70 1.51 21.21 8.64
C PRO A 70 2.86 21.00 7.92
N ASP A 71 3.37 22.03 7.25
CA ASP A 71 4.67 22.00 6.56
C ASP A 71 5.83 21.62 7.51
N THR A 72 5.75 21.99 8.79
CA THR A 72 6.76 21.60 9.78
C THR A 72 6.79 20.11 10.03
N VAL A 73 5.62 19.44 9.98
CA VAL A 73 5.49 17.99 10.09
C VAL A 73 6.05 17.32 8.83
N LEU A 74 5.71 17.84 7.65
CA LEU A 74 6.25 17.35 6.38
C LEU A 74 7.77 17.45 6.33
N ALA A 75 8.32 18.58 6.76
CA ALA A 75 9.77 18.80 6.82
C ALA A 75 10.47 17.82 7.78
N ALA A 76 9.87 17.54 8.94
CA ALA A 76 10.39 16.54 9.89
C ALA A 76 10.31 15.12 9.32
N THR A 77 9.17 14.76 8.72
CA THR A 77 8.97 13.45 8.08
C THR A 77 9.99 13.17 6.98
N ARG A 78 10.29 14.19 6.18
CA ARG A 78 11.22 14.11 5.03
C ARG A 78 12.62 13.62 5.42
N ALA A 79 13.06 13.87 6.65
CA ALA A 79 14.37 13.43 7.14
C ALA A 79 14.48 11.89 7.27
N ALA A 80 13.36 11.20 7.42
CA ALA A 80 13.28 9.75 7.55
C ALA A 80 12.84 9.05 6.26
N VAL A 81 12.63 9.79 5.15
CA VAL A 81 12.14 9.25 3.87
C VAL A 81 13.24 9.32 2.83
N HIS A 82 13.45 8.22 2.10
CA HIS A 82 14.51 8.10 1.11
C HIS A 82 13.97 7.52 -0.19
N SER A 83 14.57 7.85 -1.33
CA SER A 83 14.30 7.10 -2.55
C SER A 83 15.02 5.76 -2.50
N VAL A 84 14.41 4.72 -3.05
CA VAL A 84 14.98 3.39 -3.22
C VAL A 84 14.97 3.00 -4.68
N ARG A 85 16.05 2.42 -5.17
CA ARG A 85 16.18 1.98 -6.55
C ARG A 85 17.01 0.72 -6.68
N GLY A 86 16.85 0.05 -7.79
CA GLY A 86 17.66 -1.11 -8.16
C GLY A 86 17.34 -1.61 -9.56
N LEU A 87 18.06 -2.62 -9.97
CA LEU A 87 17.80 -3.32 -11.23
C LEU A 87 17.19 -4.67 -10.90
N ASP A 88 15.95 -4.89 -11.32
CA ASP A 88 15.40 -6.23 -11.40
C ASP A 88 15.91 -6.93 -12.68
N CYS A 89 15.42 -8.13 -12.98
CA CYS A 89 15.86 -8.88 -14.15
C CYS A 89 15.55 -8.22 -15.50
N ARG A 90 14.74 -7.17 -15.55
CA ARG A 90 14.20 -6.60 -16.80
C ARG A 90 14.38 -5.09 -16.93
N LYS A 91 14.28 -4.36 -15.81
CA LYS A 91 14.25 -2.88 -15.83
C LYS A 91 14.75 -2.27 -14.52
N ALA A 92 15.03 -0.98 -14.56
CA ALA A 92 15.23 -0.21 -13.35
C ALA A 92 13.90 -0.01 -12.63
N GLN A 93 13.91 -0.22 -11.32
CA GLN A 93 12.81 0.08 -10.41
C GLN A 93 13.19 1.28 -9.54
N VAL A 94 12.21 2.13 -9.29
CA VAL A 94 12.34 3.30 -8.39
C VAL A 94 11.10 3.35 -7.51
N GLY A 95 11.30 3.69 -6.25
CA GLY A 95 10.24 3.89 -5.27
C GLY A 95 10.72 4.71 -4.10
N THR A 96 9.91 4.70 -3.06
CA THR A 96 10.14 5.39 -1.80
C THR A 96 10.25 4.40 -0.66
N THR A 97 11.02 4.73 0.35
CA THR A 97 11.16 3.97 1.60
C THR A 97 11.27 4.93 2.78
N PHE A 98 10.93 4.49 3.98
CA PHE A 98 11.02 5.30 5.20
C PHE A 98 11.47 4.48 6.40
N LEU A 99 12.10 5.15 7.37
CA LEU A 99 12.63 4.55 8.59
C LEU A 99 11.52 4.16 9.57
N ILE A 100 11.57 2.91 10.06
CA ILE A 100 10.75 2.35 11.15
C ILE A 100 11.59 1.94 12.36
N ALA A 101 12.90 1.81 12.18
CA ALA A 101 13.94 1.71 13.21
C ALA A 101 15.19 2.38 12.64
N PRO A 102 16.24 2.66 13.44
CA PRO A 102 17.42 3.38 12.95
C PRO A 102 18.09 2.76 11.71
N ASP A 103 18.03 1.42 11.58
CA ASP A 103 18.60 0.62 10.48
C ASP A 103 17.56 -0.14 9.64
N LEU A 104 16.25 0.01 9.95
CA LEU A 104 15.16 -0.68 9.24
C LEU A 104 14.25 0.32 8.54
N LEU A 105 13.92 -0.03 7.29
CA LEU A 105 13.04 0.79 6.46
C LEU A 105 11.92 -0.08 5.85
N VAL A 106 10.77 0.53 5.62
CA VAL A 106 9.64 -0.07 4.89
C VAL A 106 9.57 0.50 3.49
N THR A 107 9.23 -0.35 2.53
CA THR A 107 8.86 0.02 1.15
C THR A 107 7.79 -0.94 0.63
N SER A 108 7.27 -0.69 -0.58
CA SER A 108 6.42 -1.67 -1.27
C SER A 108 7.24 -2.84 -1.83
N ALA A 109 6.71 -4.06 -1.72
CA ALA A 109 7.38 -5.27 -2.20
C ALA A 109 7.65 -5.21 -3.72
N HIS A 110 6.69 -4.70 -4.51
CA HIS A 110 6.85 -4.57 -5.95
C HIS A 110 8.00 -3.64 -6.39
N VAL A 111 8.45 -2.74 -5.53
CA VAL A 111 9.59 -1.84 -5.79
C VAL A 111 10.91 -2.58 -5.73
N VAL A 112 11.01 -3.60 -4.85
CA VAL A 112 12.27 -4.33 -4.61
C VAL A 112 12.24 -5.78 -5.06
N ALA A 113 11.13 -6.24 -5.66
CA ALA A 113 11.01 -7.58 -6.21
C ALA A 113 12.09 -7.84 -7.28
N GLY A 114 12.84 -8.94 -7.12
CA GLY A 114 13.94 -9.31 -8.04
C GLY A 114 15.21 -8.46 -7.92
N ILE A 115 15.28 -7.50 -6.98
CA ILE A 115 16.47 -6.70 -6.75
C ILE A 115 17.34 -7.36 -5.67
N GLU A 116 18.55 -7.70 -6.01
CA GLU A 116 19.50 -8.33 -5.07
C GLU A 116 20.01 -7.33 -4.01
N VAL A 117 20.34 -6.12 -4.42
CA VAL A 117 20.87 -5.06 -3.56
C VAL A 117 20.11 -3.75 -3.83
N PRO A 118 19.04 -3.46 -3.10
CA PRO A 118 18.37 -2.16 -3.19
C PRO A 118 19.30 -1.03 -2.71
N ILE A 119 19.35 0.06 -3.47
CA ILE A 119 20.18 1.24 -3.19
C ILE A 119 19.28 2.38 -2.74
N LEU A 120 19.60 2.96 -1.60
CA LEU A 120 18.93 4.12 -1.03
C LEU A 120 19.70 5.40 -1.38
N SER A 121 19.00 6.48 -1.72
CA SER A 121 19.59 7.81 -1.80
C SER A 121 19.40 8.50 -0.44
N VAL A 122 20.49 8.76 0.27
CA VAL A 122 20.51 9.37 1.60
C VAL A 122 21.32 10.65 1.56
N GLY A 123 20.66 11.81 1.69
CA GLY A 123 21.31 13.10 1.50
C GLY A 123 21.94 13.20 0.10
N THR A 124 23.26 13.35 0.02
CA THR A 124 24.02 13.38 -1.24
C THR A 124 24.73 12.06 -1.55
N GLY A 125 24.53 11.03 -0.72
CA GLY A 125 25.18 9.73 -0.84
C GLY A 125 24.21 8.61 -1.20
N GLU A 126 24.78 7.43 -1.38
CA GLU A 126 24.06 6.19 -1.63
C GLU A 126 24.40 5.16 -0.56
N VAL A 127 23.39 4.44 -0.08
CA VAL A 127 23.54 3.39 0.92
C VAL A 127 22.95 2.10 0.38
N SER A 128 23.73 1.03 0.42
CA SER A 128 23.25 -0.31 0.06
C SER A 128 22.38 -0.86 1.19
N SER A 129 21.30 -1.55 0.81
CA SER A 129 20.44 -2.25 1.75
C SER A 129 20.22 -3.70 1.32
N ARG A 130 19.61 -4.48 2.20
CA ARG A 130 19.16 -5.85 1.90
C ARG A 130 17.72 -6.03 2.35
N VAL A 131 16.96 -6.83 1.61
CA VAL A 131 15.61 -7.23 2.00
C VAL A 131 15.73 -8.20 3.18
N VAL A 132 15.04 -7.94 4.28
CA VAL A 132 15.03 -8.79 5.50
C VAL A 132 13.65 -9.36 5.83
N ALA A 133 12.59 -8.83 5.21
CA ALA A 133 11.25 -9.42 5.18
C ALA A 133 10.55 -9.00 3.89
N PHE A 134 9.66 -9.86 3.38
CA PHE A 134 9.02 -9.63 2.09
C PHE A 134 7.68 -10.37 2.03
N ASP A 135 6.61 -9.63 1.81
CA ASP A 135 5.26 -10.18 1.64
C ASP A 135 4.64 -9.69 0.32
N PRO A 136 4.49 -10.57 -0.67
CA PRO A 136 3.89 -10.22 -1.95
C PRO A 136 2.39 -9.95 -1.85
N VAL A 137 1.70 -10.47 -0.83
CA VAL A 137 0.24 -10.34 -0.67
C VAL A 137 -0.11 -8.97 -0.11
N SER A 138 0.56 -8.52 0.95
CA SER A 138 0.38 -7.16 1.48
C SER A 138 1.08 -6.10 0.61
N ASP A 139 1.97 -6.52 -0.30
CA ASP A 139 2.84 -5.64 -1.09
C ASP A 139 3.78 -4.80 -0.21
N LEU A 140 4.37 -5.43 0.81
CA LEU A 140 5.32 -4.81 1.73
C LEU A 140 6.67 -5.51 1.73
N ALA A 141 7.72 -4.74 1.92
CA ALA A 141 9.07 -5.25 2.17
C ALA A 141 9.76 -4.42 3.25
N ILE A 142 10.61 -5.08 4.05
CA ILE A 142 11.48 -4.43 5.04
C ILE A 142 12.91 -4.55 4.56
N LEU A 143 13.58 -3.40 4.53
CA LEU A 143 14.98 -3.27 4.18
C LEU A 143 15.80 -3.05 5.45
N ARG A 144 17.04 -3.54 5.45
CA ARG A 144 18.04 -3.26 6.48
C ARG A 144 19.29 -2.68 5.87
N THR A 145 19.83 -1.65 6.49
CA THR A 145 21.12 -1.06 6.19
C THR A 145 22.18 -1.55 7.19
N ALA A 146 23.46 -1.36 6.85
CA ALA A 146 24.57 -1.67 7.76
C ALA A 146 24.80 -0.57 8.81
N GLU A 147 24.31 0.63 8.52
CA GLU A 147 24.47 1.83 9.36
C GLU A 147 23.10 2.36 9.76
N GLU A 148 23.02 3.04 10.88
CA GLU A 148 21.86 3.79 11.30
C GLU A 148 21.71 5.05 10.44
N LEU A 149 20.51 5.29 9.90
CA LEU A 149 20.25 6.39 8.96
C LEU A 149 19.55 7.60 9.61
N GLY A 150 19.02 7.42 10.82
CA GLY A 150 18.33 8.51 11.53
C GLY A 150 17.22 8.05 12.45
N GLU A 151 16.36 8.99 12.82
CA GLU A 151 15.23 8.73 13.71
C GLU A 151 14.07 8.11 12.95
N PRO A 152 13.46 7.02 13.46
CA PRO A 152 12.31 6.37 12.84
C PRO A 152 11.04 7.20 12.98
N LEU A 153 10.10 7.00 12.05
CA LEU A 153 8.75 7.55 12.15
C LEU A 153 7.89 6.69 13.09
N ALA A 154 7.06 7.35 13.90
CA ALA A 154 6.04 6.67 14.68
C ALA A 154 4.96 6.10 13.75
N MET A 155 4.38 4.96 14.12
CA MET A 155 3.30 4.31 13.37
C MET A 155 2.01 4.29 14.19
N GLY A 156 0.86 4.45 13.54
CA GLY A 156 -0.45 4.47 14.19
C GLY A 156 -1.58 4.24 13.19
N GLU A 157 -2.80 4.42 13.64
CA GLU A 157 -4.01 4.19 12.83
C GLU A 157 -4.69 5.50 12.48
N ALA A 158 -5.41 5.52 11.35
CA ALA A 158 -6.25 6.64 10.96
C ALA A 158 -7.69 6.19 10.71
N THR A 159 -8.61 7.13 10.91
CA THR A 159 -10.04 6.94 10.65
C THR A 159 -10.48 7.73 9.42
N ALA A 160 -11.65 7.40 8.88
CA ALA A 160 -12.24 8.16 7.78
C ALA A 160 -12.36 9.66 8.14
N GLY A 161 -12.03 10.52 7.19
CA GLY A 161 -11.99 11.98 7.36
C GLY A 161 -10.68 12.54 7.90
N THR A 162 -9.71 11.69 8.29
CA THR A 162 -8.38 12.15 8.71
C THR A 162 -7.67 12.80 7.53
N ALA A 163 -7.23 14.05 7.68
CA ALA A 163 -6.33 14.72 6.76
C ALA A 163 -4.93 14.12 6.91
N VAL A 164 -4.34 13.71 5.80
CA VAL A 164 -3.04 13.06 5.76
C VAL A 164 -2.19 13.63 4.62
N ALA A 165 -0.92 13.34 4.62
CA ALA A 165 -0.05 13.67 3.52
C ALA A 165 0.85 12.49 3.14
N LEU A 166 1.09 12.36 1.85
CA LEU A 166 2.17 11.54 1.31
C LEU A 166 3.46 12.36 1.31
N VAL A 167 4.53 11.76 1.81
CA VAL A 167 5.91 12.25 1.66
C VAL A 167 6.69 11.20 0.90
N ALA A 168 7.14 11.50 -0.31
CA ALA A 168 7.70 10.49 -1.19
C ALA A 168 8.69 11.09 -2.21
N TYR A 169 9.15 10.24 -3.12
CA TYR A 169 9.93 10.61 -4.30
C TYR A 169 9.15 10.25 -5.57
N ASP A 170 9.40 10.97 -6.64
CA ASP A 170 8.88 10.64 -7.98
C ASP A 170 9.84 9.72 -8.75
N SER A 171 9.49 9.42 -10.01
CA SER A 171 10.30 8.57 -10.90
C SER A 171 11.69 9.11 -11.20
N ASP A 172 11.89 10.41 -11.06
CA ASP A 172 13.15 11.09 -11.31
C ASP A 172 13.99 11.23 -10.03
N GLY A 173 13.47 10.72 -8.90
CA GLY A 173 14.10 10.81 -7.59
C GLY A 173 13.95 12.18 -6.94
N MET A 174 13.00 13.00 -7.39
CA MET A 174 12.71 14.30 -6.79
C MET A 174 11.71 14.14 -5.64
N PRO A 175 11.90 14.85 -4.51
CA PRO A 175 10.97 14.80 -3.39
C PRO A 175 9.62 15.39 -3.78
N VAL A 176 8.56 14.71 -3.39
CA VAL A 176 7.17 15.15 -3.60
C VAL A 176 6.36 15.01 -2.32
N GLU A 177 5.42 15.93 -2.14
CA GLU A 177 4.44 15.93 -1.06
C GLU A 177 3.05 16.13 -1.64
N ARG A 178 2.07 15.42 -1.10
CA ARG A 178 0.67 15.52 -1.55
C ARG A 178 -0.26 15.43 -0.36
N HIS A 179 -1.14 16.41 -0.22
CA HIS A 179 -2.23 16.36 0.76
C HIS A 179 -3.33 15.44 0.24
N LEU A 180 -3.79 14.57 1.11
CA LEU A 180 -4.78 13.52 0.85
C LEU A 180 -5.76 13.49 2.03
N THR A 181 -6.84 12.73 1.87
CA THR A 181 -7.78 12.47 2.96
C THR A 181 -8.09 10.98 3.02
N VAL A 182 -8.12 10.41 4.20
CA VAL A 182 -8.58 9.03 4.39
C VAL A 182 -10.08 8.98 4.12
N ARG A 183 -10.50 8.28 3.05
CA ARG A 183 -11.91 8.08 2.74
C ARG A 183 -12.50 6.99 3.62
N GLN A 184 -11.83 5.85 3.69
CA GLN A 184 -12.24 4.71 4.54
C GLN A 184 -11.13 3.67 4.66
N ALA A 185 -11.21 2.84 5.71
CA ALA A 185 -10.48 1.58 5.81
C ALA A 185 -11.24 0.48 5.06
N ILE A 186 -10.52 -0.35 4.31
CA ILE A 186 -11.07 -1.43 3.48
C ILE A 186 -10.23 -2.70 3.64
N ARG A 187 -10.83 -3.85 3.28
CA ARG A 187 -10.06 -5.05 2.94
C ARG A 187 -9.89 -5.08 1.43
N ALA A 188 -8.69 -4.77 0.93
CA ALA A 188 -8.37 -4.87 -0.49
C ALA A 188 -8.12 -6.35 -0.83
N THR A 189 -8.94 -6.92 -1.72
CA THR A 189 -8.81 -8.29 -2.21
C THR A 189 -8.36 -8.28 -3.67
N GLY A 190 -7.72 -9.34 -4.12
CA GLY A 190 -7.24 -9.49 -5.49
C GLY A 190 -5.98 -10.30 -5.57
N GLU A 191 -5.22 -10.04 -6.62
CA GLU A 191 -3.93 -10.68 -6.88
C GLU A 191 -2.82 -10.05 -6.03
N ASP A 192 -1.81 -10.86 -5.74
CA ASP A 192 -0.54 -10.38 -5.19
C ASP A 192 0.29 -9.64 -6.26
N ILE A 193 1.53 -9.26 -5.92
CA ILE A 193 2.39 -8.52 -6.87
C ILE A 193 2.83 -9.35 -8.09
N TYR A 194 2.67 -10.68 -8.06
CA TYR A 194 3.00 -11.60 -9.16
C TYR A 194 1.79 -12.00 -9.99
N GLY A 195 0.58 -11.58 -9.60
CA GLY A 195 -0.67 -11.93 -10.27
C GLY A 195 -1.32 -13.20 -9.73
N GLU A 196 -0.83 -13.74 -8.62
CA GLU A 196 -1.43 -14.91 -7.97
C GLU A 196 -2.56 -14.49 -7.03
N PRO A 197 -3.62 -15.31 -6.88
CA PRO A 197 -4.72 -15.02 -5.96
C PRO A 197 -4.22 -14.87 -4.52
N GLY A 198 -4.44 -13.69 -3.91
CA GLY A 198 -4.03 -13.38 -2.53
C GLY A 198 -5.19 -13.37 -1.56
N SER A 199 -4.90 -13.53 -0.26
CA SER A 199 -5.87 -13.40 0.84
C SER A 199 -6.39 -11.98 1.04
N GLY A 200 -5.79 -11.01 0.34
CA GLY A 200 -6.04 -9.59 0.50
C GLY A 200 -5.24 -8.97 1.63
N ARG A 201 -5.32 -7.63 1.74
CA ARG A 201 -4.60 -6.80 2.72
C ARG A 201 -5.51 -5.73 3.30
N ASP A 202 -5.26 -5.33 4.54
CA ASP A 202 -5.95 -4.19 5.13
C ASP A 202 -5.36 -2.90 4.58
N ALA A 203 -6.21 -2.04 4.04
CA ALA A 203 -5.78 -0.85 3.31
C ALA A 203 -6.65 0.37 3.64
N LEU A 204 -6.10 1.54 3.37
CA LEU A 204 -6.81 2.81 3.36
C LEU A 204 -7.12 3.19 1.91
N LEU A 205 -8.36 3.55 1.66
CA LEU A 205 -8.78 4.25 0.46
C LEU A 205 -8.60 5.74 0.71
N LEU A 206 -7.84 6.40 -0.16
CA LEU A 206 -7.48 7.81 -0.03
C LEU A 206 -8.09 8.64 -1.16
N ASP A 207 -8.58 9.83 -0.82
CA ASP A 207 -8.90 10.87 -1.78
C ASP A 207 -7.63 11.60 -2.19
N GLY A 208 -7.30 11.57 -3.46
CA GLY A 208 -6.10 12.13 -4.06
C GLY A 208 -5.31 11.10 -4.85
N SER A 209 -4.42 11.57 -5.72
CA SER A 209 -3.66 10.73 -6.65
C SER A 209 -2.20 10.60 -6.21
N VAL A 210 -1.64 9.41 -6.41
CA VAL A 210 -0.21 9.13 -6.28
C VAL A 210 0.35 8.78 -7.67
N ALA A 211 1.68 8.83 -7.83
CA ALA A 211 2.34 8.65 -9.11
C ALA A 211 3.44 7.56 -9.00
N TYR A 212 4.00 7.18 -10.15
CA TYR A 212 5.16 6.28 -10.19
C TYR A 212 6.33 6.90 -9.40
N GLY A 213 7.02 6.06 -8.61
CA GLY A 213 8.04 6.49 -7.65
C GLY A 213 7.51 6.74 -6.24
N ASN A 214 6.21 7.02 -6.07
CA ASN A 214 5.62 7.23 -4.74
C ASN A 214 5.38 5.92 -3.95
N SER A 215 5.38 4.77 -4.64
CA SER A 215 5.19 3.44 -4.03
C SER A 215 6.19 3.20 -2.90
N GLY A 216 5.69 2.73 -1.76
CA GLY A 216 6.46 2.55 -0.53
C GLY A 216 6.59 3.81 0.34
N GLY A 217 6.07 4.96 -0.12
CA GLY A 217 6.07 6.20 0.65
C GLY A 217 5.09 6.17 1.82
N PRO A 218 5.44 6.80 2.96
CA PRO A 218 4.55 6.92 4.11
C PRO A 218 3.40 7.88 3.85
N ILE A 219 2.22 7.50 4.33
CA ILE A 219 1.09 8.40 4.55
C ILE A 219 1.14 8.81 6.01
N VAL A 220 1.29 10.11 6.28
CA VAL A 220 1.39 10.63 7.65
C VAL A 220 0.20 11.53 7.99
N ASP A 221 -0.21 11.51 9.24
CA ASP A 221 -1.22 12.42 9.79
C ASP A 221 -0.63 13.76 10.22
N GLY A 222 -1.48 14.65 10.78
CA GLY A 222 -1.07 15.98 11.26
C GLY A 222 -0.06 15.98 12.40
N SER A 223 0.23 14.84 13.03
CA SER A 223 1.26 14.68 14.05
C SER A 223 2.58 14.11 13.50
N GLY A 224 2.62 13.69 12.23
CA GLY A 224 3.76 13.01 11.63
C GLY A 224 3.76 11.50 11.88
N THR A 225 2.66 10.94 12.39
CA THR A 225 2.50 9.51 12.58
C THR A 225 2.15 8.85 11.25
N VAL A 226 2.88 7.80 10.87
CA VAL A 226 2.59 7.00 9.67
C VAL A 226 1.34 6.17 9.91
N VAL A 227 0.36 6.30 9.04
CA VAL A 227 -0.92 5.56 9.09
C VAL A 227 -1.06 4.56 7.95
N GLY A 228 -0.19 4.61 6.96
CA GLY A 228 -0.17 3.67 5.84
C GLY A 228 1.02 3.82 4.92
N VAL A 229 1.17 2.84 4.02
CA VAL A 229 2.25 2.74 3.01
C VAL A 229 1.61 2.71 1.62
N VAL A 230 1.94 3.66 0.77
CA VAL A 230 1.36 3.76 -0.58
C VAL A 230 1.80 2.59 -1.46
N PHE A 231 0.84 1.97 -2.16
CA PHE A 231 1.14 0.88 -3.09
C PHE A 231 0.50 0.99 -4.47
N ALA A 232 -0.65 1.67 -4.62
CA ALA A 232 -1.37 1.71 -5.90
C ALA A 232 -2.27 2.93 -6.08
N ASN A 233 -2.62 3.15 -7.36
CA ASN A 233 -3.74 4.00 -7.80
C ASN A 233 -4.85 3.13 -8.38
N THR A 234 -6.08 3.67 -8.43
CA THR A 234 -7.13 3.10 -9.27
C THR A 234 -6.77 3.23 -10.74
N ARG A 235 -6.87 2.12 -11.50
CA ARG A 235 -6.71 2.16 -12.95
C ARG A 235 -7.81 3.03 -13.57
N GLY A 236 -7.43 4.16 -14.17
CA GLY A 236 -8.35 5.10 -14.80
C GLY A 236 -9.19 5.94 -13.84
N GLY A 237 -8.90 5.90 -12.54
CA GLY A 237 -9.55 6.71 -11.52
C GLY A 237 -8.68 7.91 -11.17
N GLU A 238 -9.02 9.09 -11.67
CA GLU A 238 -8.44 10.33 -11.17
C GLU A 238 -8.90 10.55 -9.73
N GLY A 239 -7.93 10.85 -8.84
CA GLY A 239 -8.22 11.27 -7.47
C GLY A 239 -8.46 10.17 -6.44
N THR A 240 -8.07 8.92 -6.69
CA THR A 240 -8.17 7.85 -5.69
C THR A 240 -6.89 7.01 -5.66
N SER A 241 -6.37 6.78 -4.45
CA SER A 241 -5.19 5.94 -4.21
C SER A 241 -5.38 5.01 -3.01
N PHE A 242 -4.46 4.08 -2.83
CA PHE A 242 -4.49 3.08 -1.78
C PHE A 242 -3.19 3.06 -1.00
N ALA A 243 -3.30 2.88 0.31
CA ALA A 243 -2.16 2.62 1.18
C ALA A 243 -2.44 1.40 2.05
N VAL A 244 -1.45 0.52 2.22
CA VAL A 244 -1.51 -0.59 3.16
C VAL A 244 -1.52 -0.02 4.58
N GLN A 245 -2.40 -0.53 5.46
CA GLN A 245 -2.46 -0.09 6.86
C GLN A 245 -1.23 -0.56 7.64
N VAL A 246 -0.84 0.21 8.66
CA VAL A 246 0.35 -0.09 9.50
C VAL A 246 0.26 -1.42 10.23
N GLY A 247 -0.95 -1.95 10.45
CA GLY A 247 -1.15 -3.29 11.02
C GLY A 247 -0.42 -4.38 10.22
N GLU A 248 -0.47 -4.31 8.88
CA GLU A 248 0.25 -5.25 8.00
C GLU A 248 1.78 -5.05 8.10
N VAL A 249 2.26 -3.81 8.34
CA VAL A 249 3.69 -3.54 8.58
C VAL A 249 4.14 -4.21 9.87
N HIS A 250 3.32 -4.15 10.95
CA HIS A 250 3.65 -4.80 12.22
C HIS A 250 3.67 -6.33 12.09
N VAL A 251 2.77 -6.92 11.29
CA VAL A 251 2.78 -8.36 11.00
C VAL A 251 4.10 -8.74 10.30
N LEU A 252 4.46 -8.02 9.24
CA LEU A 252 5.70 -8.30 8.51
C LEU A 252 6.96 -8.03 9.35
N LEU A 253 6.94 -7.00 10.21
CA LEU A 253 8.05 -6.69 11.11
C LEU A 253 8.34 -7.83 12.10
N ALA A 254 7.31 -8.56 12.54
CA ALA A 254 7.48 -9.72 13.42
C ALA A 254 8.20 -10.89 12.73
N GLU A 255 8.25 -10.91 11.40
CA GLU A 255 8.94 -11.93 10.59
C GLU A 255 10.42 -11.58 10.32
N VAL A 256 10.87 -10.37 10.66
CA VAL A 256 12.24 -9.91 10.40
C VAL A 256 13.25 -10.80 11.11
N GLY A 257 13.98 -11.58 10.31
CA GLY A 257 15.06 -12.44 10.78
C GLY A 257 16.44 -11.76 10.75
N SER A 258 17.43 -12.47 11.28
CA SER A 258 18.84 -12.06 11.20
C SER A 258 19.45 -12.32 9.82
N SER A 259 18.86 -13.22 9.04
CA SER A 259 19.33 -13.59 7.70
C SER A 259 18.58 -12.81 6.63
N PRO A 260 19.23 -12.37 5.54
CA PRO A 260 18.57 -11.76 4.40
C PRO A 260 17.55 -12.73 3.78
N VAL A 261 16.45 -12.19 3.28
CA VAL A 261 15.53 -12.93 2.41
C VAL A 261 16.24 -13.12 1.06
N PRO A 262 16.21 -14.33 0.48
CA PRO A 262 16.74 -14.55 -0.87
C PRO A 262 16.10 -13.60 -1.88
N PRO A 263 16.82 -13.23 -2.97
CA PRO A 263 16.21 -12.45 -4.06
C PRO A 263 14.92 -13.12 -4.51
N THR A 264 13.87 -12.35 -4.55
CA THR A 264 12.55 -12.81 -5.00
C THR A 264 12.50 -12.89 -6.51
N GLU A 265 11.46 -13.52 -7.03
CA GLU A 265 11.27 -13.59 -8.49
C GLU A 265 11.08 -12.19 -9.09
N CYS A 266 11.46 -12.06 -10.35
CA CYS A 266 11.26 -10.81 -11.08
C CYS A 266 9.78 -10.64 -11.43
N ARG A 267 9.29 -9.46 -11.27
CA ARG A 267 7.92 -9.08 -11.60
C ARG A 267 7.72 -8.73 -13.09
#